data_fa44eda979cb31efe518c7c85912d376
#
_entry.id   fa44eda979cb31efe518c7c85912d376
#
_cell.length_a   1.000
_cell.length_b   1.000
_cell.length_c   1.000
_cell.angle_alpha   90.00
_cell.angle_beta   90.00
_cell.angle_gamma   90.00
#
_symmetry.space_group_name_H-M   'P 1'
#
loop_
_entity.id
_entity.type
_entity.pdbx_description
1 polymer ?
#
loop_
_entity_poly.entity_id
_entity_poly.type
_entity_poly.pdbx_seq_one_letter_code
_entity_poly.pdbx_strand_id
1 'polypeptide(L)'
;MVLNGRALKNMRKYKIEMVLEVHPYAITELAGKRRRCQTYVKDGDSRRLVCSADKDGLFEKLYDFYFVHNGTSSMTMDKLFREWLVYKEAITDSLKTIRRHEQHWNKYFAPLKSKKVASYDRLELQKECNQLVKSNNLSSREWQNIKTILSGMFYYASEKHYIQDDIMRDVKITVKFRQVNKKTGKTETFLTDELDALIRYLNAEFARTHDMAILAVRFNFFVGCRVGELVALKWCDFLDIQHLHVCREEIKESVHDGDKWKDVYTVVEHTKTHTDRIIPLMPGAIRILNDIRLKMAPGSSDDDFIFMRDGSRITSRQINYVLEKACKKIGIPVKRSHKIRKTVASRLSAGNVPLDSIREMLGHSNLSTTLGYIYNPLSEKETYTLMMKAL
;
A
#
# COMPACT_ATOMS: atom_id res chain seq x y z
N MET A 1 -3.61 21.98 -12.22
CA MET A 1 -3.41 20.53 -12.01
C MET A 1 -4.14 19.79 -13.12
N VAL A 2 -3.43 19.13 -14.02
CA VAL A 2 -4.06 18.44 -15.17
C VAL A 2 -4.42 17.03 -14.69
N LEU A 3 -5.72 16.72 -14.63
CA LEU A 3 -6.22 15.40 -14.35
C LEU A 3 -5.82 14.43 -15.48
N ASN A 4 -5.43 13.21 -15.16
CA ASN A 4 -5.16 12.22 -16.20
C ASN A 4 -6.47 11.83 -16.92
N GLY A 5 -6.39 11.42 -18.20
CA GLY A 5 -7.57 11.17 -19.05
C GLY A 5 -8.51 10.10 -18.50
N ARG A 6 -8.00 9.12 -17.73
CA ARG A 6 -8.79 8.06 -17.08
C ARG A 6 -9.64 8.61 -15.94
N ALA A 7 -9.04 9.46 -15.10
CA ALA A 7 -9.75 10.08 -13.99
C ALA A 7 -10.86 11.02 -14.47
N LEU A 8 -10.62 11.78 -15.55
CA LEU A 8 -11.65 12.61 -16.20
C LEU A 8 -12.81 11.76 -16.69
N LYS A 9 -12.54 10.60 -17.31
CA LYS A 9 -13.58 9.68 -17.78
C LYS A 9 -14.41 9.11 -16.63
N ASN A 10 -13.75 8.69 -15.54
CA ASN A 10 -14.39 8.17 -14.34
C ASN A 10 -15.23 9.25 -13.63
N MET A 11 -14.73 10.49 -13.56
CA MET A 11 -15.46 11.63 -12.99
C MET A 11 -16.75 11.92 -13.80
N ARG A 12 -16.66 11.91 -15.12
CA ARG A 12 -17.85 12.08 -15.98
C ARG A 12 -18.88 10.97 -15.78
N LYS A 13 -18.42 9.72 -15.80
CA LYS A 13 -19.30 8.56 -15.60
C LYS A 13 -20.01 8.68 -14.24
N TYR A 14 -19.29 9.00 -13.19
CA TYR A 14 -19.83 9.22 -11.84
C TYR A 14 -20.91 10.32 -11.83
N LYS A 15 -20.62 11.50 -12.41
CA LYS A 15 -21.59 12.62 -12.46
C LYS A 15 -22.86 12.24 -13.22
N ILE A 16 -22.72 11.49 -14.32
CA ILE A 16 -23.86 10.99 -15.11
C ILE A 16 -24.72 10.04 -14.26
N GLU A 17 -24.09 9.06 -13.60
CA GLU A 17 -24.80 8.10 -12.72
C GLU A 17 -25.55 8.81 -11.60
N MET A 18 -24.92 9.76 -10.93
CA MET A 18 -25.52 10.57 -9.85
C MET A 18 -26.73 11.36 -10.33
N VAL A 19 -26.64 11.99 -11.49
CA VAL A 19 -27.76 12.74 -12.09
C VAL A 19 -28.91 11.81 -12.45
N LEU A 20 -28.62 10.67 -13.07
CA LEU A 20 -29.65 9.70 -13.47
C LEU A 20 -30.43 9.12 -12.28
N GLU A 21 -29.80 9.02 -11.09
CA GLU A 21 -30.49 8.58 -9.87
C GLU A 21 -31.55 9.56 -9.36
N VAL A 22 -31.43 10.86 -9.66
CA VAL A 22 -32.27 11.91 -9.08
C VAL A 22 -33.07 12.69 -10.12
N HIS A 23 -32.72 12.60 -11.40
CA HIS A 23 -33.33 13.38 -12.47
C HIS A 23 -34.61 12.71 -13.01
N PRO A 24 -35.80 13.29 -12.78
CA PRO A 24 -37.07 12.63 -13.10
C PRO A 24 -37.55 12.86 -14.53
N TYR A 25 -36.88 13.71 -15.30
CA TYR A 25 -37.35 14.13 -16.61
C TYR A 25 -36.57 13.50 -17.77
N ALA A 26 -37.21 13.30 -18.92
CA ALA A 26 -36.55 12.80 -20.11
C ALA A 26 -35.53 13.80 -20.65
N ILE A 27 -34.38 13.30 -21.09
CA ILE A 27 -33.36 14.07 -21.79
C ILE A 27 -33.63 13.94 -23.30
N THR A 28 -33.79 15.06 -23.99
CA THR A 28 -34.10 15.12 -25.43
C THR A 28 -32.87 15.64 -26.18
N GLU A 29 -32.48 14.94 -27.24
CA GLU A 29 -31.46 15.39 -28.18
C GLU A 29 -32.16 15.96 -29.42
N LEU A 30 -31.94 17.25 -29.69
CA LEU A 30 -32.50 17.93 -30.86
C LEU A 30 -31.54 17.85 -32.06
N ALA A 31 -31.98 17.25 -33.15
CA ALA A 31 -31.26 17.21 -34.41
C ALA A 31 -31.50 18.50 -35.20
N GLY A 32 -30.48 19.01 -35.91
CA GLY A 32 -30.59 20.20 -36.75
C GLY A 32 -29.31 21.02 -36.82
N LYS A 33 -29.34 22.21 -37.43
CA LYS A 33 -28.18 23.13 -37.55
C LYS A 33 -27.57 23.56 -36.22
N ARG A 34 -28.31 23.46 -35.12
CA ARG A 34 -27.82 23.65 -33.74
C ARG A 34 -28.14 22.40 -32.91
N ARG A 35 -27.32 21.36 -33.04
CA ARG A 35 -27.40 20.19 -32.14
C ARG A 35 -27.35 20.66 -30.71
N ARG A 36 -28.32 20.25 -29.90
CA ARG A 36 -28.32 20.52 -28.45
C ARG A 36 -29.04 19.41 -27.70
N CYS A 37 -28.61 19.17 -26.48
CA CYS A 37 -29.30 18.32 -25.51
C CYS A 37 -30.06 19.22 -24.54
N GLN A 38 -31.27 18.84 -24.17
CA GLN A 38 -32.11 19.61 -23.24
C GLN A 38 -32.96 18.72 -22.36
N THR A 39 -33.32 19.25 -21.22
CA THR A 39 -34.25 18.63 -20.26
C THR A 39 -34.84 19.72 -19.36
N TYR A 40 -35.80 19.34 -18.52
CA TYR A 40 -36.37 20.24 -17.50
C TYR A 40 -35.80 19.90 -16.12
N VAL A 41 -35.74 20.88 -15.23
CA VAL A 41 -35.49 20.70 -13.80
C VAL A 41 -36.62 21.37 -13.03
N LYS A 42 -36.94 20.83 -11.85
CA LYS A 42 -37.91 21.45 -10.94
C LYS A 42 -37.21 22.59 -10.18
N ASP A 43 -37.73 23.80 -10.30
CA ASP A 43 -37.20 25.00 -9.66
C ASP A 43 -38.35 25.68 -8.88
N GLY A 44 -38.49 25.36 -7.60
CA GLY A 44 -39.68 25.68 -6.81
C GLY A 44 -40.93 24.96 -7.34
N ASP A 45 -41.97 25.73 -7.61
CA ASP A 45 -43.24 25.21 -8.19
C ASP A 45 -43.26 25.22 -9.73
N SER A 46 -42.19 25.68 -10.37
CA SER A 46 -42.08 25.78 -11.84
C SER A 46 -41.08 24.76 -12.41
N ARG A 47 -41.08 24.64 -13.75
CA ARG A 47 -40.07 23.87 -14.48
C ARG A 47 -39.17 24.81 -15.25
N ARG A 48 -37.87 24.65 -15.09
CA ARG A 48 -36.85 25.40 -15.83
C ARG A 48 -36.20 24.52 -16.88
N LEU A 49 -36.11 25.05 -18.12
CA LEU A 49 -35.40 24.37 -19.21
C LEU A 49 -33.87 24.51 -18.99
N VAL A 50 -33.18 23.39 -19.04
CA VAL A 50 -31.70 23.32 -19.05
C VAL A 50 -31.26 22.74 -20.38
N CYS A 51 -30.33 23.39 -21.08
CA CYS A 51 -29.81 22.95 -22.36
C CYS A 51 -28.29 23.10 -22.44
N SER A 52 -27.67 22.25 -23.27
CA SER A 52 -26.25 22.28 -23.58
C SER A 52 -26.00 21.89 -25.03
N ALA A 53 -24.82 22.22 -25.57
CA ALA A 53 -24.42 21.85 -26.92
C ALA A 53 -24.29 20.32 -27.11
N ASP A 54 -23.92 19.60 -26.04
CA ASP A 54 -23.75 18.16 -26.00
C ASP A 54 -24.33 17.57 -24.71
N LYS A 55 -24.34 16.24 -24.67
CA LYS A 55 -24.87 15.47 -23.55
C LYS A 55 -24.00 15.60 -22.30
N ASP A 56 -22.68 15.61 -22.47
CA ASP A 56 -21.73 15.75 -21.36
C ASP A 56 -21.91 17.09 -20.64
N GLY A 57 -21.97 18.19 -21.39
CA GLY A 57 -22.20 19.50 -20.82
C GLY A 57 -23.60 19.68 -20.20
N LEU A 58 -24.62 18.92 -20.69
CA LEU A 58 -25.91 18.87 -20.05
C LEU A 58 -25.84 18.18 -18.69
N PHE A 59 -25.17 17.04 -18.60
CA PHE A 59 -24.99 16.34 -17.32
C PHE A 59 -24.16 17.15 -16.32
N GLU A 60 -23.16 17.90 -16.75
CA GLU A 60 -22.44 18.84 -15.88
C GLU A 60 -23.39 19.88 -15.27
N LYS A 61 -24.23 20.53 -16.09
CA LYS A 61 -25.21 21.52 -15.62
C LYS A 61 -26.25 20.92 -14.67
N LEU A 62 -26.71 19.70 -14.94
CA LEU A 62 -27.64 18.98 -14.08
C LEU A 62 -26.98 18.59 -12.75
N TYR A 63 -25.72 18.15 -12.80
CA TYR A 63 -24.94 17.84 -11.60
C TYR A 63 -24.80 19.08 -10.73
N ASP A 64 -24.41 20.22 -11.31
CA ASP A 64 -24.28 21.48 -10.58
C ASP A 64 -25.63 21.92 -10.00
N PHE A 65 -26.72 21.77 -10.74
CA PHE A 65 -28.06 22.09 -10.23
C PHE A 65 -28.48 21.23 -9.05
N TYR A 66 -28.32 19.89 -9.16
CA TYR A 66 -28.78 18.97 -8.12
C TYR A 66 -27.85 18.89 -6.90
N PHE A 67 -26.55 19.04 -7.10
CA PHE A 67 -25.56 18.71 -6.08
C PHE A 67 -24.70 19.90 -5.63
N VAL A 68 -24.57 20.95 -6.44
CA VAL A 68 -23.79 22.14 -6.06
C VAL A 68 -24.70 23.29 -5.59
N HIS A 69 -25.72 23.67 -6.39
CA HIS A 69 -26.56 24.83 -6.06
C HIS A 69 -27.78 24.51 -5.16
N ASN A 70 -28.38 23.34 -5.35
CA ASN A 70 -29.58 22.93 -4.59
C ASN A 70 -29.33 21.70 -3.68
N GLY A 71 -28.13 21.18 -3.63
CA GLY A 71 -27.88 19.80 -3.23
C GLY A 71 -27.09 19.56 -1.96
N THR A 72 -26.72 20.59 -1.20
CA THR A 72 -26.05 20.37 0.09
C THR A 72 -26.91 19.53 1.06
N SER A 73 -28.24 19.65 0.96
CA SER A 73 -29.17 18.88 1.80
C SER A 73 -29.35 17.40 1.38
N SER A 74 -28.93 16.99 0.16
CA SER A 74 -29.12 15.62 -0.38
C SER A 74 -27.82 14.80 -0.44
N MET A 75 -26.66 15.40 -0.26
CA MET A 75 -25.36 14.73 -0.29
C MET A 75 -25.23 13.75 0.89
N THR A 76 -25.23 12.45 0.60
CA THR A 76 -24.99 11.41 1.61
C THR A 76 -23.49 11.12 1.73
N MET A 77 -23.10 10.50 2.84
CA MET A 77 -21.72 10.07 3.06
C MET A 77 -21.22 9.09 1.97
N ASP A 78 -22.10 8.21 1.46
CA ASP A 78 -21.70 7.28 0.38
C ASP A 78 -21.49 8.01 -0.95
N LYS A 79 -22.34 8.98 -1.27
CA LYS A 79 -22.18 9.83 -2.46
C LYS A 79 -20.89 10.66 -2.38
N LEU A 80 -20.63 11.28 -1.24
CA LEU A 80 -19.41 12.02 -0.99
C LEU A 80 -18.16 11.12 -1.10
N PHE A 81 -18.22 9.90 -0.53
CA PHE A 81 -17.11 8.95 -0.63
C PHE A 81 -16.79 8.59 -2.08
N ARG A 82 -17.78 8.28 -2.90
CA ARG A 82 -17.60 7.93 -4.32
C ARG A 82 -16.98 9.09 -5.10
N GLU A 83 -17.47 10.30 -4.91
CA GLU A 83 -16.95 11.49 -5.55
C GLU A 83 -15.51 11.80 -5.12
N TRP A 84 -15.25 11.74 -3.82
CA TRP A 84 -13.90 11.90 -3.28
C TRP A 84 -12.94 10.81 -3.77
N LEU A 85 -13.41 9.57 -3.91
CA LEU A 85 -12.58 8.47 -4.39
C LEU A 85 -12.12 8.69 -5.83
N VAL A 86 -12.99 9.16 -6.69
CA VAL A 86 -12.67 9.54 -8.08
C VAL A 86 -11.65 10.70 -8.11
N TYR A 87 -11.86 11.73 -7.28
CA TYR A 87 -10.89 12.80 -7.11
C TYR A 87 -9.54 12.25 -6.62
N LYS A 88 -9.56 11.33 -5.65
CA LYS A 88 -8.36 10.72 -5.09
C LYS A 88 -7.62 9.87 -6.12
N GLU A 89 -8.32 9.14 -6.98
CA GLU A 89 -7.73 8.40 -8.11
C GLU A 89 -7.01 9.34 -9.09
N ALA A 90 -7.55 10.54 -9.30
CA ALA A 90 -6.95 11.53 -10.18
C ALA A 90 -5.63 12.11 -9.70
N ILE A 91 -5.41 12.12 -8.38
CA ILE A 91 -4.23 12.74 -7.74
C ILE A 91 -3.26 11.70 -7.14
N THR A 92 -3.50 10.41 -7.32
CA THR A 92 -2.60 9.35 -6.82
C THR A 92 -2.23 8.39 -7.93
N ASP A 93 -0.97 7.98 -7.97
CA ASP A 93 -0.48 6.99 -8.94
C ASP A 93 -0.76 5.54 -8.49
N SER A 94 -1.25 5.36 -7.26
CA SER A 94 -1.43 4.04 -6.65
C SER A 94 -2.87 3.57 -6.63
N LEU A 95 -3.29 2.79 -7.62
CA LEU A 95 -4.59 2.10 -7.64
C LEU A 95 -4.79 1.19 -6.41
N LYS A 96 -3.71 0.67 -5.84
CA LYS A 96 -3.76 -0.12 -4.60
C LYS A 96 -4.28 0.71 -3.41
N THR A 97 -3.98 2.01 -3.36
CA THR A 97 -4.49 2.91 -2.33
C THR A 97 -5.99 3.11 -2.51
N ILE A 98 -6.47 3.30 -3.74
CA ILE A 98 -7.89 3.42 -4.07
C ILE A 98 -8.66 2.17 -3.64
N ARG A 99 -8.22 0.98 -4.09
CA ARG A 99 -8.79 -0.31 -3.69
C ARG A 99 -8.87 -0.49 -2.17
N ARG A 100 -7.83 -0.04 -1.44
CA ARG A 100 -7.79 -0.12 0.02
C ARG A 100 -8.81 0.83 0.67
N HIS A 101 -9.01 2.02 0.12
CA HIS A 101 -10.05 2.93 0.60
C HIS A 101 -11.45 2.34 0.39
N GLU A 102 -11.74 1.74 -0.77
CA GLU A 102 -13.01 1.02 -1.02
C GLU A 102 -13.23 -0.12 -0.04
N GLN A 103 -12.21 -0.97 0.18
CA GLN A 103 -12.29 -2.07 1.14
C GLN A 103 -12.57 -1.57 2.56
N HIS A 104 -11.90 -0.50 3.01
CA HIS A 104 -12.14 0.09 4.33
C HIS A 104 -13.52 0.73 4.41
N TRP A 105 -13.95 1.45 3.38
CA TRP A 105 -15.28 2.05 3.31
C TRP A 105 -16.38 1.01 3.46
N ASN A 106 -16.31 -0.05 2.69
CA ASN A 106 -17.30 -1.13 2.74
C ASN A 106 -17.27 -1.90 4.06
N LYS A 107 -16.08 -2.06 4.66
CA LYS A 107 -15.94 -2.81 5.92
C LYS A 107 -16.41 -2.05 7.15
N TYR A 108 -16.10 -0.76 7.24
CA TYR A 108 -16.25 -0.02 8.49
C TYR A 108 -17.38 1.01 8.50
N PHE A 109 -17.72 1.57 7.34
CA PHE A 109 -18.58 2.75 7.27
C PHE A 109 -20.04 2.47 6.87
N ALA A 110 -20.47 1.20 6.85
CA ALA A 110 -21.84 0.84 6.49
C ALA A 110 -22.91 1.65 7.26
N PRO A 111 -22.78 1.90 8.58
CA PRO A 111 -23.78 2.68 9.34
C PRO A 111 -23.86 4.16 8.93
N LEU A 112 -22.82 4.71 8.32
CA LEU A 112 -22.74 6.13 7.96
C LEU A 112 -23.19 6.41 6.53
N LYS A 113 -23.25 5.38 5.65
CA LYS A 113 -23.45 5.55 4.21
C LYS A 113 -24.65 6.40 3.82
N SER A 114 -25.80 6.19 4.48
CA SER A 114 -27.05 6.89 4.17
C SER A 114 -27.19 8.25 4.85
N LYS A 115 -26.32 8.58 5.80
CA LYS A 115 -26.41 9.84 6.54
C LYS A 115 -26.02 11.02 5.65
N LYS A 116 -26.72 12.14 5.83
CA LYS A 116 -26.44 13.36 5.09
C LYS A 116 -25.20 14.05 5.64
N VAL A 117 -24.32 14.50 4.77
CA VAL A 117 -23.07 15.18 5.17
C VAL A 117 -23.36 16.48 5.94
N ALA A 118 -24.33 17.26 5.48
CA ALA A 118 -24.72 18.52 6.10
C ALA A 118 -25.44 18.35 7.47
N SER A 119 -25.82 17.14 7.87
CA SER A 119 -26.42 16.90 9.17
C SER A 119 -25.40 16.74 10.30
N TYR A 120 -24.10 16.67 9.97
CA TYR A 120 -23.08 16.51 10.99
C TYR A 120 -22.61 17.85 11.54
N ASP A 121 -22.64 17.98 12.84
CA ASP A 121 -21.74 18.86 13.56
C ASP A 121 -20.50 18.08 14.07
N ARG A 122 -19.54 18.82 14.64
CA ARG A 122 -18.31 18.21 15.16
C ARG A 122 -18.56 17.16 16.25
N LEU A 123 -19.52 17.38 17.14
CA LEU A 123 -19.78 16.48 18.27
C LEU A 123 -20.47 15.20 17.80
N GLU A 124 -21.39 15.32 16.85
CA GLU A 124 -22.04 14.16 16.25
C GLU A 124 -21.06 13.30 15.45
N LEU A 125 -20.20 13.92 14.64
CA LEU A 125 -19.15 13.21 13.93
C LEU A 125 -18.17 12.54 14.88
N GLN A 126 -17.78 13.19 15.99
CA GLN A 126 -16.92 12.60 17.02
C GLN A 126 -17.60 11.40 17.70
N LYS A 127 -18.89 11.47 17.97
CA LYS A 127 -19.69 10.36 18.53
C LYS A 127 -19.66 9.15 17.59
N GLU A 128 -19.90 9.37 16.29
CA GLU A 128 -19.83 8.30 15.29
C GLU A 128 -18.43 7.70 15.19
N CYS A 129 -17.40 8.52 15.18
CA CYS A 129 -16.00 8.06 15.16
C CYS A 129 -15.66 7.22 16.40
N ASN A 130 -16.11 7.65 17.59
CA ASN A 130 -15.96 6.87 18.81
C ASN A 130 -16.72 5.54 18.74
N GLN A 131 -17.93 5.53 18.19
CA GLN A 131 -18.71 4.31 17.99
C GLN A 131 -18.01 3.35 17.00
N LEU A 132 -17.44 3.85 15.89
CA LEU A 132 -16.67 3.03 14.96
C LEU A 132 -15.48 2.36 15.65
N VAL A 133 -14.73 3.12 16.45
CA VAL A 133 -13.57 2.59 17.20
C VAL A 133 -14.02 1.50 18.16
N LYS A 134 -15.10 1.72 18.92
CA LYS A 134 -15.62 0.80 19.93
C LYS A 134 -16.21 -0.46 19.30
N SER A 135 -17.12 -0.31 18.33
CA SER A 135 -17.85 -1.44 17.74
C SER A 135 -16.93 -2.38 16.92
N ASN A 136 -15.89 -1.84 16.31
CA ASN A 136 -14.91 -2.62 15.55
C ASN A 136 -13.66 -2.98 16.36
N ASN A 137 -13.61 -2.65 17.65
CA ASN A 137 -12.48 -2.91 18.55
C ASN A 137 -11.13 -2.50 17.90
N LEU A 138 -11.05 -1.26 17.41
CA LEU A 138 -9.91 -0.79 16.64
C LEU A 138 -8.70 -0.46 17.50
N SER A 139 -7.51 -0.79 17.02
CA SER A 139 -6.26 -0.23 17.55
C SER A 139 -6.06 1.20 17.03
N SER A 140 -5.21 1.98 17.71
CA SER A 140 -4.86 3.34 17.27
C SER A 140 -4.38 3.39 15.82
N ARG A 141 -3.56 2.40 15.39
CA ARG A 141 -3.06 2.35 14.01
C ARG A 141 -4.16 2.03 12.98
N GLU A 142 -5.09 1.12 13.31
CA GLU A 142 -6.21 0.83 12.42
C GLU A 142 -7.12 2.06 12.28
N TRP A 143 -7.38 2.76 13.39
CA TRP A 143 -8.10 4.02 13.34
C TRP A 143 -7.40 5.06 12.45
N GLN A 144 -6.10 5.27 12.57
CA GLN A 144 -5.39 6.22 11.71
C GLN A 144 -5.53 5.88 10.22
N ASN A 145 -5.53 4.60 9.86
CA ASN A 145 -5.74 4.18 8.47
C ASN A 145 -7.14 4.54 7.94
N ILE A 146 -8.19 4.38 8.75
CA ILE A 146 -9.56 4.72 8.33
C ILE A 146 -9.89 6.20 8.51
N LYS A 147 -9.29 6.86 9.51
CA LYS A 147 -9.39 8.31 9.70
C LYS A 147 -8.98 9.07 8.43
N THR A 148 -7.95 8.60 7.73
CA THR A 148 -7.47 9.20 6.48
C THR A 148 -8.58 9.35 5.43
N ILE A 149 -9.54 8.41 5.39
CA ILE A 149 -10.68 8.47 4.47
C ILE A 149 -11.61 9.61 4.89
N LEU A 150 -12.05 9.63 6.15
CA LEU A 150 -12.94 10.68 6.65
C LEU A 150 -12.29 12.06 6.51
N SER A 151 -11.03 12.22 6.91
CA SER A 151 -10.31 13.48 6.78
C SER A 151 -10.23 13.94 5.31
N GLY A 152 -9.97 13.03 4.38
CA GLY A 152 -9.98 13.35 2.96
C GLY A 152 -11.35 13.74 2.43
N MET A 153 -12.40 13.05 2.86
CA MET A 153 -13.78 13.33 2.45
C MET A 153 -14.28 14.68 2.98
N PHE A 154 -14.09 14.97 4.27
CA PHE A 154 -14.57 16.22 4.87
C PHE A 154 -13.76 17.42 4.38
N TYR A 155 -12.45 17.29 4.20
CA TYR A 155 -11.64 18.29 3.53
C TYR A 155 -12.16 18.56 2.10
N TYR A 156 -12.40 17.52 1.31
CA TYR A 156 -12.95 17.66 -0.04
C TYR A 156 -14.34 18.29 -0.05
N ALA A 157 -15.20 17.95 0.92
CA ALA A 157 -16.53 18.52 1.04
C ALA A 157 -16.49 20.03 1.38
N SER A 158 -15.54 20.49 2.20
CA SER A 158 -15.34 21.90 2.49
C SER A 158 -14.83 22.66 1.26
N GLU A 159 -13.87 22.12 0.52
CA GLU A 159 -13.37 22.70 -0.74
C GLU A 159 -14.47 22.81 -1.83
N LYS A 160 -15.42 21.86 -1.80
CA LYS A 160 -16.57 21.87 -2.72
C LYS A 160 -17.77 22.67 -2.20
N HIS A 161 -17.66 23.32 -1.04
CA HIS A 161 -18.72 24.06 -0.38
C HIS A 161 -19.99 23.23 -0.09
N TYR A 162 -19.86 21.91 0.07
CA TYR A 162 -20.94 21.05 0.54
C TYR A 162 -21.18 21.19 2.05
N ILE A 163 -20.15 21.62 2.78
CA ILE A 163 -20.14 22.01 4.18
C ILE A 163 -19.32 23.30 4.32
N GLN A 164 -19.57 24.01 5.42
CA GLN A 164 -18.90 25.29 5.68
C GLN A 164 -17.42 25.11 6.06
N ASP A 165 -17.16 24.13 6.94
CA ASP A 165 -15.82 23.88 7.50
C ASP A 165 -15.48 22.39 7.51
N ASP A 166 -14.19 22.04 7.46
CA ASP A 166 -13.70 20.70 7.70
C ASP A 166 -13.79 20.32 9.19
N ILE A 167 -14.98 19.89 9.61
CA ILE A 167 -15.25 19.50 11.00
C ILE A 167 -14.45 18.27 11.45
N MET A 168 -13.92 17.44 10.52
CA MET A 168 -13.13 16.25 10.84
C MET A 168 -11.74 16.62 11.41
N ARG A 169 -11.24 17.80 11.12
CA ARG A 169 -9.97 18.32 11.62
C ARG A 169 -9.90 18.30 13.15
N ASP A 170 -11.01 18.67 13.81
CA ASP A 170 -11.08 18.83 15.26
C ASP A 170 -11.66 17.61 16.01
N VAL A 171 -11.99 16.54 15.27
CA VAL A 171 -12.49 15.29 15.85
C VAL A 171 -11.39 14.56 16.63
N LYS A 172 -11.66 14.31 17.91
CA LYS A 172 -10.76 13.57 18.81
C LYS A 172 -11.44 12.29 19.29
N ILE A 173 -10.70 11.17 19.29
CA ILE A 173 -11.21 9.92 19.84
C ILE A 173 -11.03 9.96 21.37
N THR A 174 -12.14 9.78 22.07
CA THR A 174 -12.19 9.80 23.55
C THR A 174 -12.35 8.41 24.16
N VAL A 175 -12.66 7.41 23.32
CA VAL A 175 -12.76 6.01 23.76
C VAL A 175 -11.40 5.33 23.72
N LYS A 176 -11.23 4.26 24.51
CA LYS A 176 -10.00 3.48 24.55
C LYS A 176 -9.84 2.66 23.27
N PHE A 177 -8.64 2.70 22.68
CA PHE A 177 -8.25 1.82 21.60
C PHE A 177 -7.91 0.43 22.11
N ARG A 178 -8.10 -0.58 21.25
CA ARG A 178 -7.60 -1.93 21.50
C ARG A 178 -6.09 -1.89 21.70
N GLN A 179 -5.65 -2.50 22.78
CA GLN A 179 -4.22 -2.66 23.03
C GLN A 179 -3.62 -3.65 22.04
N VAL A 180 -2.42 -3.35 21.56
CA VAL A 180 -1.67 -4.21 20.65
C VAL A 180 -0.42 -4.68 21.37
N ASN A 181 -0.13 -5.98 21.27
CA ASN A 181 1.08 -6.55 21.88
C ASN A 181 2.33 -5.79 21.45
N LYS A 182 3.18 -5.48 22.42
CA LYS A 182 4.44 -4.81 22.18
C LYS A 182 5.31 -5.69 21.26
N LYS A 183 5.90 -5.07 20.25
CA LYS A 183 6.85 -5.73 19.37
C LYS A 183 8.15 -6.00 20.12
N THR A 184 8.66 -7.21 19.99
CA THR A 184 9.92 -7.66 20.64
C THR A 184 10.85 -8.28 19.60
N GLY A 185 12.10 -8.53 19.95
CA GLY A 185 13.04 -9.28 19.11
C GLY A 185 12.43 -10.62 18.66
N LYS A 186 11.84 -11.36 19.59
CA LYS A 186 11.18 -12.64 19.32
C LYS A 186 10.11 -12.58 18.24
N THR A 187 9.33 -11.48 18.15
CA THR A 187 8.27 -11.32 17.16
C THR A 187 8.72 -10.64 15.88
N GLU A 188 9.81 -9.85 15.93
CA GLU A 188 10.20 -8.97 14.83
C GLU A 188 11.45 -9.41 14.08
N THR A 189 12.31 -10.26 14.68
CA THR A 189 13.53 -10.76 14.07
C THR A 189 13.59 -12.30 14.12
N PHE A 190 14.50 -12.91 13.38
CA PHE A 190 14.95 -14.27 13.63
C PHE A 190 16.03 -14.19 14.70
N LEU A 191 15.79 -14.79 15.86
CA LEU A 191 16.80 -14.91 16.91
C LEU A 191 17.95 -15.83 16.45
N THR A 192 19.09 -15.80 17.11
CA THR A 192 20.27 -16.60 16.70
C THR A 192 19.93 -18.08 16.52
N ASP A 193 19.30 -18.70 17.52
CA ASP A 193 18.95 -20.12 17.46
C ASP A 193 17.93 -20.45 16.35
N GLU A 194 16.95 -19.56 16.15
CA GLU A 194 15.96 -19.70 15.07
C GLU A 194 16.60 -19.56 13.69
N LEU A 195 17.56 -18.62 13.54
CA LEU A 195 18.27 -18.43 12.28
C LEU A 195 19.16 -19.63 11.94
N ASP A 196 19.86 -20.19 12.91
CA ASP A 196 20.71 -21.39 12.72
C ASP A 196 19.86 -22.58 12.30
N ALA A 197 18.71 -22.80 12.96
CA ALA A 197 17.77 -23.87 12.59
C ALA A 197 17.19 -23.63 11.18
N LEU A 198 16.84 -22.38 10.85
CA LEU A 198 16.32 -22.01 9.55
C LEU A 198 17.35 -22.25 8.44
N ILE A 199 18.60 -21.82 8.62
CA ILE A 199 19.66 -22.01 7.62
C ILE A 199 19.95 -23.49 7.41
N ARG A 200 20.02 -24.32 8.48
CA ARG A 200 20.17 -25.77 8.33
C ARG A 200 19.04 -26.39 7.52
N TYR A 201 17.79 -26.04 7.81
CA TYR A 201 16.64 -26.51 7.07
C TYR A 201 16.69 -26.07 5.59
N LEU A 202 16.97 -24.79 5.34
CA LEU A 202 17.05 -24.23 3.96
C LEU A 202 18.18 -24.91 3.17
N ASN A 203 19.32 -25.23 3.78
CA ASN A 203 20.41 -25.96 3.12
C ASN A 203 19.99 -27.37 2.70
N ALA A 204 19.37 -28.12 3.62
CA ALA A 204 18.88 -29.46 3.34
C ALA A 204 17.78 -29.46 2.25
N GLU A 205 16.84 -28.49 2.33
CA GLU A 205 15.77 -28.38 1.34
C GLU A 205 16.30 -27.94 -0.03
N PHE A 206 17.30 -27.06 -0.08
CA PHE A 206 17.96 -26.68 -1.35
C PHE A 206 18.70 -27.84 -1.99
N ALA A 207 19.42 -28.64 -1.21
CA ALA A 207 20.09 -29.84 -1.73
C ALA A 207 19.11 -30.85 -2.36
N ARG A 208 17.87 -30.91 -1.86
CA ARG A 208 16.81 -31.78 -2.35
C ARG A 208 16.05 -31.24 -3.54
N THR A 209 15.79 -29.89 -3.59
CA THR A 209 14.83 -29.30 -4.54
C THR A 209 15.47 -28.40 -5.59
N HIS A 210 16.68 -27.93 -5.34
CA HIS A 210 17.37 -26.91 -6.13
C HIS A 210 16.55 -25.64 -6.37
N ASP A 211 15.58 -25.32 -5.47
CA ASP A 211 14.71 -24.16 -5.60
C ASP A 211 15.48 -22.86 -5.36
N MET A 212 15.59 -22.03 -6.38
CA MET A 212 16.29 -20.73 -6.33
C MET A 212 15.67 -19.75 -5.33
N ALA A 213 14.39 -19.88 -5.00
CA ALA A 213 13.77 -19.05 -3.96
C ALA A 213 14.41 -19.29 -2.58
N ILE A 214 14.95 -20.50 -2.34
CA ILE A 214 15.69 -20.81 -1.10
C ILE A 214 17.01 -20.06 -1.06
N LEU A 215 17.77 -20.05 -2.18
CA LEU A 215 19.01 -19.27 -2.26
C LEU A 215 18.77 -17.79 -2.12
N ALA A 216 17.70 -17.25 -2.72
CA ALA A 216 17.32 -15.87 -2.56
C ALA A 216 17.01 -15.50 -1.10
N VAL A 217 16.30 -16.37 -0.36
CA VAL A 217 16.08 -16.18 1.08
C VAL A 217 17.39 -16.15 1.85
N ARG A 218 18.30 -17.12 1.59
CA ARG A 218 19.63 -17.17 2.25
C ARG A 218 20.48 -15.95 1.93
N PHE A 219 20.51 -15.53 0.66
CA PHE A 219 21.20 -14.33 0.22
C PHE A 219 20.70 -13.08 0.93
N ASN A 220 19.37 -12.97 1.11
CA ASN A 220 18.78 -11.80 1.74
C ASN A 220 19.15 -11.62 3.22
N PHE A 221 19.57 -12.64 3.92
CA PHE A 221 20.14 -12.50 5.28
C PHE A 221 21.51 -11.79 5.32
N PHE A 222 22.18 -11.65 4.17
CA PHE A 222 23.41 -10.84 4.05
C PHE A 222 23.14 -9.41 3.62
N VAL A 223 22.18 -9.19 2.71
CA VAL A 223 21.96 -7.88 2.08
C VAL A 223 20.78 -7.09 2.66
N GLY A 224 19.81 -7.74 3.28
CA GLY A 224 18.65 -7.08 3.90
C GLY A 224 17.75 -6.32 2.92
N CYS A 225 17.71 -6.67 1.65
CA CYS A 225 16.86 -6.05 0.63
C CYS A 225 15.37 -6.17 0.98
N ARG A 226 14.56 -5.19 0.52
CA ARG A 226 13.11 -5.39 0.45
C ARG A 226 12.83 -6.56 -0.51
N VAL A 227 11.78 -7.33 -0.25
CA VAL A 227 11.51 -8.52 -1.07
C VAL A 227 11.31 -8.20 -2.54
N GLY A 228 10.72 -7.05 -2.87
CA GLY A 228 10.58 -6.57 -4.25
C GLY A 228 11.92 -6.26 -4.90
N GLU A 229 12.83 -5.62 -4.17
CA GLU A 229 14.20 -5.35 -4.61
C GLU A 229 14.96 -6.67 -4.85
N LEU A 230 14.91 -7.60 -3.90
CA LEU A 230 15.60 -8.90 -3.97
C LEU A 230 15.26 -9.68 -5.25
N VAL A 231 13.97 -9.80 -5.57
CA VAL A 231 13.53 -10.58 -6.73
C VAL A 231 13.70 -9.85 -8.06
N ALA A 232 14.03 -8.56 -8.03
CA ALA A 232 14.29 -7.73 -9.19
C ALA A 232 15.80 -7.58 -9.51
N LEU A 233 16.69 -8.20 -8.72
CA LEU A 233 18.12 -8.13 -8.94
C LEU A 233 18.52 -8.84 -10.25
N LYS A 234 19.36 -8.16 -11.04
CA LYS A 234 19.97 -8.67 -12.27
C LYS A 234 21.48 -8.85 -12.09
N TRP A 235 22.11 -9.58 -12.97
CA TRP A 235 23.57 -9.76 -12.95
C TRP A 235 24.32 -8.46 -13.22
N CYS A 236 23.80 -7.56 -14.05
CA CYS A 236 24.39 -6.24 -14.29
C CYS A 236 24.37 -5.30 -13.06
N ASP A 237 23.66 -5.67 -11.97
CA ASP A 237 23.65 -4.88 -10.74
C ASP A 237 24.92 -5.05 -9.89
N PHE A 238 25.79 -5.99 -10.25
CA PHE A 238 27.11 -6.11 -9.62
C PHE A 238 28.07 -5.12 -10.27
N LEU A 239 28.40 -4.05 -9.53
CA LEU A 239 29.40 -3.08 -9.99
C LEU A 239 30.80 -3.72 -10.03
N ASP A 240 31.04 -4.61 -9.05
CA ASP A 240 32.23 -5.47 -8.95
C ASP A 240 31.89 -6.68 -8.04
N ILE A 241 32.92 -7.48 -7.69
CA ILE A 241 32.75 -8.68 -6.88
C ILE A 241 32.23 -8.42 -5.44
N GLN A 242 32.33 -7.17 -4.96
CA GLN A 242 32.01 -6.78 -3.60
C GLN A 242 30.86 -5.77 -3.48
N HIS A 243 30.34 -5.24 -4.56
CA HIS A 243 29.36 -4.18 -4.54
C HIS A 243 28.13 -4.50 -5.37
N LEU A 244 26.97 -4.51 -4.71
CA LEU A 244 25.66 -4.69 -5.31
C LEU A 244 24.90 -3.35 -5.38
N HIS A 245 24.50 -2.95 -6.58
CA HIS A 245 23.65 -1.79 -6.82
C HIS A 245 22.17 -2.20 -6.75
N VAL A 246 21.39 -1.54 -5.90
CA VAL A 246 19.95 -1.78 -5.77
C VAL A 246 19.21 -0.58 -6.33
N CYS A 247 18.68 -0.72 -7.54
CA CYS A 247 18.07 0.36 -8.32
C CYS A 247 16.64 0.06 -8.78
N ARG A 248 16.15 -1.17 -8.67
CA ARG A 248 14.81 -1.58 -9.12
C ARG A 248 14.05 -2.41 -8.09
N GLU A 249 12.74 -2.52 -8.27
CA GLU A 249 11.93 -3.40 -7.44
C GLU A 249 10.76 -4.04 -8.19
N GLU A 250 10.32 -5.19 -7.72
CA GLU A 250 9.01 -5.75 -8.07
C GLU A 250 7.93 -5.00 -7.32
N ILE A 251 6.98 -4.45 -8.04
CA ILE A 251 5.74 -3.91 -7.49
C ILE A 251 4.58 -4.87 -7.76
N LYS A 252 3.65 -4.90 -6.81
CA LYS A 252 2.39 -5.58 -6.97
C LYS A 252 1.33 -4.53 -7.30
N GLU A 253 0.85 -4.52 -8.51
CA GLU A 253 -0.23 -3.65 -8.96
C GLU A 253 -1.57 -4.38 -8.89
N SER A 254 -2.62 -3.65 -8.56
CA SER A 254 -3.99 -4.14 -8.69
C SER A 254 -4.59 -3.49 -9.92
N VAL A 255 -4.93 -4.29 -10.91
CA VAL A 255 -5.54 -3.84 -12.17
C VAL A 255 -6.97 -4.36 -12.27
N HIS A 256 -7.84 -3.62 -12.94
CA HIS A 256 -9.17 -4.08 -13.27
C HIS A 256 -9.11 -5.05 -14.47
N ASP A 257 -9.70 -6.23 -14.29
CA ASP A 257 -9.94 -7.23 -15.33
C ASP A 257 -11.47 -7.46 -15.39
N GLY A 258 -12.15 -6.65 -16.20
CA GLY A 258 -13.61 -6.52 -16.14
C GLY A 258 -14.05 -5.93 -14.80
N ASP A 259 -14.96 -6.62 -14.09
CA ASP A 259 -15.48 -6.21 -12.78
C ASP A 259 -14.62 -6.71 -11.61
N LYS A 260 -13.51 -7.40 -11.87
CA LYS A 260 -12.67 -8.03 -10.83
C LYS A 260 -11.29 -7.38 -10.74
N TRP A 261 -10.80 -7.27 -9.52
CA TRP A 261 -9.43 -6.88 -9.28
C TRP A 261 -8.47 -8.07 -9.49
N LYS A 262 -7.45 -7.87 -10.34
CA LYS A 262 -6.36 -8.82 -10.55
C LYS A 262 -5.05 -8.22 -10.06
N ASP A 263 -4.25 -9.04 -9.39
CA ASP A 263 -2.91 -8.64 -8.94
C ASP A 263 -1.87 -9.03 -9.99
N VAL A 264 -1.12 -8.05 -10.48
CA VAL A 264 -0.01 -8.22 -11.43
C VAL A 264 1.31 -7.85 -10.75
N TYR A 265 2.35 -8.60 -11.03
CA TYR A 265 3.71 -8.36 -10.49
C TYR A 265 4.62 -7.86 -11.60
N THR A 266 5.01 -6.60 -11.53
CA THR A 266 5.83 -5.92 -12.55
C THR A 266 7.12 -5.44 -11.91
N VAL A 267 8.24 -5.50 -12.64
CA VAL A 267 9.49 -4.87 -12.21
C VAL A 267 9.53 -3.45 -12.77
N VAL A 268 9.88 -2.51 -11.90
CA VAL A 268 10.06 -1.10 -12.24
C VAL A 268 11.51 -0.70 -12.00
N GLU A 269 12.03 0.18 -12.85
CA GLU A 269 13.42 0.65 -12.84
C GLU A 269 13.66 1.77 -11.80
N HIS A 270 13.06 1.63 -10.65
CA HIS A 270 13.26 2.48 -9.46
C HIS A 270 12.92 1.72 -8.20
N THR A 271 13.48 2.13 -7.07
CA THR A 271 13.11 1.63 -5.74
C THR A 271 11.92 2.42 -5.19
N LYS A 272 11.27 1.91 -4.14
CA LYS A 272 10.14 2.56 -3.47
C LYS A 272 10.40 4.00 -3.01
N THR A 273 11.64 4.33 -2.72
CA THR A 273 12.06 5.67 -2.27
C THR A 273 12.66 6.51 -3.40
N HIS A 274 12.70 5.99 -4.64
CA HIS A 274 13.37 6.57 -5.79
C HIS A 274 14.83 6.96 -5.49
N THR A 275 15.48 6.19 -4.61
CA THR A 275 16.88 6.40 -4.23
C THR A 275 17.61 5.06 -4.35
N ASP A 276 18.58 5.02 -5.20
CA ASP A 276 19.44 3.87 -5.39
C ASP A 276 20.47 3.80 -4.26
N ARG A 277 21.01 2.61 -4.06
CA ARG A 277 22.05 2.41 -3.08
C ARG A 277 22.99 1.27 -3.45
N ILE A 278 24.19 1.34 -2.90
CA ILE A 278 25.20 0.30 -3.03
C ILE A 278 25.29 -0.46 -1.70
N ILE A 279 25.27 -1.80 -1.79
CA ILE A 279 25.38 -2.68 -0.63
C ILE A 279 26.71 -3.44 -0.75
N PRO A 280 27.61 -3.36 0.25
CA PRO A 280 28.80 -4.19 0.29
C PRO A 280 28.44 -5.67 0.50
N LEU A 281 29.00 -6.54 -0.32
CA LEU A 281 28.73 -7.98 -0.27
C LEU A 281 29.70 -8.70 0.67
N MET A 282 29.13 -9.39 1.64
CA MET A 282 29.89 -10.27 2.52
C MET A 282 30.28 -11.58 1.82
N PRO A 283 31.37 -12.25 2.24
CA PRO A 283 31.85 -13.49 1.58
C PRO A 283 30.78 -14.59 1.45
N GLY A 284 29.83 -14.64 2.40
CA GLY A 284 28.71 -15.59 2.33
C GLY A 284 27.72 -15.29 1.21
N ALA A 285 27.46 -14.02 0.92
CA ALA A 285 26.65 -13.60 -0.22
C ALA A 285 27.34 -13.92 -1.54
N ILE A 286 28.64 -13.61 -1.66
CA ILE A 286 29.45 -13.86 -2.86
C ILE A 286 29.48 -15.37 -3.17
N ARG A 287 29.64 -16.24 -2.18
CA ARG A 287 29.56 -17.70 -2.39
C ARG A 287 28.23 -18.14 -2.99
N ILE A 288 27.09 -17.63 -2.47
CA ILE A 288 25.77 -17.96 -3.02
C ILE A 288 25.67 -17.55 -4.49
N LEU A 289 26.15 -16.36 -4.83
CA LEU A 289 26.13 -15.86 -6.20
C LEU A 289 26.99 -16.68 -7.16
N ASN A 290 28.19 -17.05 -6.71
CA ASN A 290 29.07 -17.94 -7.47
C ASN A 290 28.43 -19.30 -7.72
N ASP A 291 27.77 -19.89 -6.68
CA ASP A 291 27.04 -21.14 -6.83
C ASP A 291 25.89 -21.05 -7.84
N ILE A 292 25.23 -19.90 -7.93
CA ILE A 292 24.18 -19.64 -8.93
C ILE A 292 24.81 -19.50 -10.31
N ARG A 293 25.87 -18.70 -10.43
CA ARG A 293 26.52 -18.40 -11.72
C ARG A 293 27.11 -19.66 -12.38
N LEU A 294 27.67 -20.57 -11.59
CA LEU A 294 28.16 -21.87 -12.08
C LEU A 294 27.07 -22.77 -12.65
N LYS A 295 25.80 -22.52 -12.30
CA LYS A 295 24.64 -23.30 -12.77
C LYS A 295 23.84 -22.58 -13.87
N MET A 296 24.29 -21.41 -14.31
CA MET A 296 23.65 -20.69 -15.41
C MET A 296 23.81 -21.43 -16.73
N ALA A 297 22.77 -21.36 -17.56
CA ALA A 297 22.83 -21.93 -18.90
C ALA A 297 23.84 -21.18 -19.77
N PRO A 298 24.49 -21.87 -20.73
CA PRO A 298 25.30 -21.19 -21.76
C PRO A 298 24.47 -20.13 -22.51
N GLY A 299 25.00 -18.92 -22.67
CA GLY A 299 24.30 -17.81 -23.32
C GLY A 299 23.44 -16.92 -22.39
N SER A 300 23.49 -17.12 -21.09
CA SER A 300 22.88 -16.20 -20.12
C SER A 300 23.53 -14.81 -20.20
N SER A 301 22.69 -13.77 -20.09
CA SER A 301 23.09 -12.36 -20.18
C SER A 301 23.26 -11.72 -18.79
N ASP A 302 24.04 -10.66 -18.71
CA ASP A 302 24.09 -9.83 -17.50
C ASP A 302 22.76 -9.09 -17.23
N ASP A 303 21.89 -8.98 -18.21
CA ASP A 303 20.52 -8.46 -18.06
C ASP A 303 19.53 -9.47 -17.47
N ASP A 304 19.93 -10.74 -17.34
CA ASP A 304 19.07 -11.75 -16.72
C ASP A 304 18.93 -11.52 -15.22
N PHE A 305 17.74 -11.87 -14.69
CA PHE A 305 17.52 -11.87 -13.25
C PHE A 305 18.36 -12.97 -12.58
N ILE A 306 18.89 -12.67 -11.38
CA ILE A 306 19.73 -13.61 -10.62
C ILE A 306 18.94 -14.84 -10.18
N PHE A 307 17.75 -14.62 -9.65
CA PHE A 307 16.93 -15.68 -9.07
C PHE A 307 15.84 -16.10 -10.05
N MET A 308 16.15 -17.12 -10.85
CA MET A 308 15.26 -17.65 -11.89
C MET A 308 14.77 -19.04 -11.52
N ARG A 309 13.56 -19.39 -11.96
CA ARG A 309 12.99 -20.74 -11.90
C ARG A 309 12.26 -21.00 -13.21
N ASP A 310 12.56 -22.12 -13.88
CA ASP A 310 11.89 -22.56 -15.10
C ASP A 310 11.78 -21.46 -16.17
N GLY A 311 12.88 -20.74 -16.42
CA GLY A 311 12.94 -19.64 -17.37
C GLY A 311 12.23 -18.35 -16.95
N SER A 312 11.68 -18.29 -15.74
CA SER A 312 10.98 -17.13 -15.23
C SER A 312 11.61 -16.59 -13.95
N ARG A 313 11.53 -15.29 -13.74
CA ARG A 313 11.94 -14.63 -12.50
C ARG A 313 11.09 -15.12 -11.31
N ILE A 314 11.72 -15.40 -10.18
CA ILE A 314 10.97 -15.66 -8.94
C ILE A 314 10.28 -14.38 -8.46
N THR A 315 9.17 -14.54 -7.75
CA THR A 315 8.34 -13.45 -7.23
C THR A 315 8.45 -13.33 -5.71
N SER A 316 8.09 -12.16 -5.19
CA SER A 316 7.99 -11.92 -3.74
C SER A 316 7.04 -12.90 -3.03
N ARG A 317 6.03 -13.42 -3.75
CA ARG A 317 5.12 -14.45 -3.23
C ARG A 317 5.83 -15.78 -2.96
N GLN A 318 6.69 -16.22 -3.88
CA GLN A 318 7.47 -17.45 -3.73
C GLN A 318 8.47 -17.37 -2.56
N ILE A 319 9.14 -16.23 -2.40
CA ILE A 319 10.01 -15.97 -1.24
C ILE A 319 9.24 -16.11 0.08
N ASN A 320 8.08 -15.46 0.20
CA ASN A 320 7.28 -15.55 1.41
C ASN A 320 6.71 -16.95 1.65
N TYR A 321 6.41 -17.72 0.60
CA TYR A 321 5.99 -19.12 0.69
C TYR A 321 7.10 -20.03 1.26
N VAL A 322 8.34 -19.87 0.74
CA VAL A 322 9.51 -20.62 1.28
C VAL A 322 9.70 -20.32 2.76
N LEU A 323 9.65 -19.06 3.17
CA LEU A 323 9.78 -18.68 4.58
C LEU A 323 8.66 -19.25 5.45
N GLU A 324 7.41 -19.17 4.98
CA GLU A 324 6.28 -19.73 5.72
C GLU A 324 6.43 -21.24 5.92
N LYS A 325 6.77 -21.96 4.86
CA LYS A 325 7.02 -23.42 4.90
C LYS A 325 8.15 -23.75 5.87
N ALA A 326 9.27 -23.03 5.77
CA ALA A 326 10.43 -23.23 6.63
C ALA A 326 10.12 -22.98 8.11
N CYS A 327 9.50 -21.84 8.44
CA CYS A 327 9.10 -21.54 9.82
C CYS A 327 8.21 -22.62 10.43
N LYS A 328 7.21 -23.08 9.67
CA LYS A 328 6.33 -24.20 10.10
C LYS A 328 7.10 -25.49 10.35
N LYS A 329 8.08 -25.81 9.51
CA LYS A 329 8.88 -27.05 9.62
C LYS A 329 9.83 -27.03 10.80
N ILE A 330 10.39 -25.88 11.14
CA ILE A 330 11.29 -25.76 12.31
C ILE A 330 10.55 -25.39 13.61
N GLY A 331 9.21 -25.28 13.57
CA GLY A 331 8.39 -25.07 14.76
C GLY A 331 8.41 -23.65 15.34
N ILE A 332 8.70 -22.62 14.52
CA ILE A 332 8.68 -21.22 14.97
C ILE A 332 7.49 -20.45 14.38
N PRO A 333 7.08 -19.33 14.99
CA PRO A 333 6.09 -18.44 14.42
C PRO A 333 6.47 -17.99 13.00
N VAL A 334 5.50 -17.90 12.10
CA VAL A 334 5.74 -17.51 10.71
C VAL A 334 6.30 -16.09 10.63
N LYS A 335 7.50 -15.96 10.10
CA LYS A 335 8.22 -14.71 9.87
C LYS A 335 8.44 -14.53 8.37
N ARG A 336 7.88 -13.45 7.78
CA ARG A 336 7.97 -13.16 6.35
C ARG A 336 9.22 -12.33 6.03
N SER A 337 9.50 -12.13 4.76
CA SER A 337 10.70 -11.45 4.22
C SER A 337 11.07 -10.14 4.91
N HIS A 338 10.07 -9.34 5.33
CA HIS A 338 10.35 -8.11 6.07
C HIS A 338 11.05 -8.32 7.44
N LYS A 339 10.88 -9.52 8.03
CA LYS A 339 11.58 -9.88 9.27
C LYS A 339 13.05 -10.22 9.01
N ILE A 340 13.41 -10.71 7.82
CA ILE A 340 14.83 -10.86 7.41
C ILE A 340 15.53 -9.51 7.48
N ARG A 341 14.97 -8.50 6.85
CA ARG A 341 15.54 -7.15 6.83
C ARG A 341 15.68 -6.55 8.25
N LYS A 342 14.70 -6.79 9.13
CA LYS A 342 14.81 -6.41 10.54
C LYS A 342 15.89 -7.19 11.27
N THR A 343 16.05 -8.47 10.97
CA THR A 343 17.13 -9.30 11.53
C THR A 343 18.50 -8.77 11.11
N VAL A 344 18.68 -8.43 9.83
CA VAL A 344 19.92 -7.85 9.33
C VAL A 344 20.22 -6.53 10.03
N ALA A 345 19.26 -5.59 10.10
CA ALA A 345 19.41 -4.33 10.82
C ALA A 345 19.81 -4.53 12.28
N SER A 346 19.12 -5.44 12.96
CA SER A 346 19.35 -5.74 14.38
C SER A 346 20.73 -6.38 14.62
N ARG A 347 21.16 -7.29 13.76
CA ARG A 347 22.48 -7.93 13.84
C ARG A 347 23.62 -6.95 13.57
N LEU A 348 23.47 -6.08 12.56
CA LEU A 348 24.44 -5.02 12.27
C LEU A 348 24.58 -4.07 13.47
N SER A 349 23.45 -3.67 14.08
CA SER A 349 23.44 -2.84 15.27
C SER A 349 24.08 -3.53 16.47
N ALA A 350 23.78 -4.82 16.71
CA ALA A 350 24.43 -5.62 17.75
C ALA A 350 25.93 -5.84 17.51
N GLY A 351 26.36 -5.78 16.25
CA GLY A 351 27.78 -5.78 15.85
C GLY A 351 28.44 -4.40 15.84
N ASN A 352 27.81 -3.39 16.46
CA ASN A 352 28.30 -2.01 16.56
C ASN A 352 28.51 -1.29 15.22
N VAL A 353 27.83 -1.70 14.15
CA VAL A 353 27.83 -0.94 12.89
C VAL A 353 27.10 0.40 13.13
N PRO A 354 27.66 1.55 12.72
CA PRO A 354 27.02 2.85 12.90
C PRO A 354 25.60 2.89 12.32
N LEU A 355 24.68 3.51 13.05
CA LEU A 355 23.25 3.58 12.66
C LEU A 355 23.04 4.22 11.29
N ASP A 356 23.87 5.19 10.94
CA ASP A 356 23.78 5.87 9.64
C ASP A 356 24.18 4.93 8.49
N SER A 357 25.25 4.12 8.68
CA SER A 357 25.64 3.08 7.71
C SER A 357 24.54 2.02 7.53
N ILE A 358 23.86 1.63 8.63
CA ILE A 358 22.70 0.74 8.56
C ILE A 358 21.55 1.39 7.81
N ARG A 359 21.30 2.68 8.04
CA ARG A 359 20.28 3.47 7.33
C ARG A 359 20.52 3.48 5.84
N GLU A 360 21.75 3.79 5.42
CA GLU A 360 22.17 3.86 4.01
C GLU A 360 22.08 2.50 3.34
N MET A 361 22.66 1.46 3.92
CA MET A 361 22.61 0.10 3.40
C MET A 361 21.17 -0.38 3.17
N LEU A 362 20.26 -0.05 4.11
CA LEU A 362 18.86 -0.42 3.99
C LEU A 362 18.04 0.54 3.11
N GLY A 363 18.54 1.71 2.73
CA GLY A 363 17.80 2.73 1.97
C GLY A 363 16.60 3.25 2.76
N HIS A 364 16.81 3.64 4.02
CA HIS A 364 15.80 4.33 4.82
C HIS A 364 16.00 5.85 4.68
N SER A 365 14.92 6.58 4.47
CA SER A 365 14.95 8.03 4.32
C SER A 365 15.32 8.78 5.61
N ASN A 366 15.11 8.16 6.77
CA ASN A 366 15.42 8.76 8.07
C ASN A 366 15.83 7.73 9.12
N LEU A 367 16.57 8.18 10.12
CA LEU A 367 17.06 7.35 11.24
C LEU A 367 15.93 6.76 12.08
N SER A 368 14.82 7.46 12.27
CA SER A 368 13.66 6.96 13.01
C SER A 368 13.12 5.67 12.42
N THR A 369 13.12 5.56 11.09
CA THR A 369 12.76 4.30 10.40
C THR A 369 13.75 3.19 10.76
N THR A 370 15.05 3.47 10.75
CA THR A 370 16.09 2.49 11.11
C THR A 370 15.96 2.02 12.55
N LEU A 371 15.77 2.93 13.50
CA LEU A 371 15.52 2.59 14.91
C LEU A 371 14.29 1.70 15.08
N GLY A 372 13.23 1.92 14.31
CA GLY A 372 12.03 1.05 14.28
C GLY A 372 12.27 -0.37 13.75
N TYR A 373 13.45 -0.63 13.17
CA TYR A 373 13.86 -1.95 12.67
C TYR A 373 14.80 -2.68 13.64
N ILE A 374 15.38 -1.99 14.60
CA ILE A 374 16.38 -2.56 15.52
C ILE A 374 15.67 -3.15 16.74
N TYR A 375 15.93 -4.41 16.98
CA TYR A 375 15.47 -5.20 18.11
C TYR A 375 16.65 -6.01 18.66
N ASN A 376 16.54 -6.55 19.87
CA ASN A 376 17.53 -7.51 20.35
C ASN A 376 17.42 -8.82 19.53
N PRO A 377 18.44 -9.18 18.72
CA PRO A 377 18.44 -10.40 17.93
C PRO A 377 19.02 -11.61 18.65
N LEU A 378 19.56 -11.38 19.86
CA LEU A 378 20.25 -12.41 20.63
C LEU A 378 19.26 -13.33 21.34
N SER A 379 19.66 -14.58 21.53
CA SER A 379 18.94 -15.51 22.38
C SER A 379 18.99 -15.05 23.86
N GLU A 380 18.10 -15.59 24.69
CA GLU A 380 18.10 -15.31 26.13
C GLU A 380 19.46 -15.69 26.77
N LYS A 381 20.04 -16.82 26.34
CA LYS A 381 21.34 -17.28 26.83
C LYS A 381 22.48 -16.32 26.46
N GLU A 382 22.51 -15.85 25.21
CA GLU A 382 23.51 -14.88 24.76
C GLU A 382 23.35 -13.54 25.49
N THR A 383 22.11 -13.07 25.62
CA THR A 383 21.81 -11.84 26.38
C THR A 383 22.26 -11.95 27.83
N TYR A 384 21.95 -13.08 28.49
CA TYR A 384 22.41 -13.36 29.86
C TYR A 384 23.94 -13.36 29.98
N THR A 385 24.63 -14.02 29.02
CA THR A 385 26.09 -14.06 28.99
C THR A 385 26.73 -12.64 28.90
N LEU A 386 26.11 -11.77 28.09
CA LEU A 386 26.56 -10.37 27.98
C LEU A 386 26.28 -9.58 29.25
N MET A 387 25.12 -9.79 29.89
CA MET A 387 24.82 -9.15 31.19
C MET A 387 25.82 -9.58 32.29
N MET A 388 26.15 -10.85 32.35
CA MET A 388 27.17 -11.36 33.28
C MET A 388 28.57 -10.81 33.05
N LYS A 389 28.90 -10.39 31.85
CA LYS A 389 30.19 -9.77 31.53
C LYS A 389 30.19 -8.25 31.83
N ALA A 390 29.00 -7.64 31.83
CA ALA A 390 28.86 -6.19 32.02
C ALA A 390 28.65 -5.80 33.48
N LEU A 391 28.14 -6.71 34.33
CA LEU A 391 27.88 -6.54 35.76
C LEU A 391 28.88 -7.32 36.59
#